data_071b57c58b71de4f959eb9e4d4678ba9
#
_entry.id   071b57c58b71de4f959eb9e4d4678ba9
#
_cell.length_a   1.000
_cell.length_b   1.000
_cell.length_c   1.000
_cell.angle_alpha   90.00
_cell.angle_beta   90.00
_cell.angle_gamma   90.00
#
_symmetry.space_group_name_H-M   'P 1'
#
loop_
_entity.id
_entity.type
_entity.pdbx_description
1 polymer ?
#
loop_
_entity_poly.entity_id
_entity_poly.type
_entity_poly.pdbx_seq_one_letter_code
_entity_poly.pdbx_strand_id
1 'polypeptide(L)'
;ESHTVFWVNLPDFASSVKDMQVQRGAGTSTNGAGAFGASINMQTGDFSMKPYAEFNGSYGSFHTHKETVKVGTGLINNHWSFDARLSNISTDGYIDRASVGLNSYYLQGEYYNDNTSVKLITFAGKERTYHAWNYASKEEMERYGRRYNSCGFMYATDRDGHVYSKEYYKDDNGEKHYLTDEGGALHFYDDQTDNYTQKNYQLLFNHNFTSQWNLNIGLHYTKGDGYYQEYKGERSLAEYGMSPFEYNGGKIEVSDLIRKKAMDNWFGGGIFSVSYKADRLHASLGGALNRYDGDHFGKVLWVKNYIGELN
;
A
#
# COMPACT_ATOMS: atom_id res chain seq x y z
N GLU A 1 0.24 8.60 13.89
CA GLU A 1 1.39 8.30 13.00
C GLU A 1 1.81 6.86 13.22
N SER A 2 1.85 6.05 12.16
CA SER A 2 2.02 4.61 12.29
C SER A 2 3.46 4.15 12.53
N HIS A 3 4.46 5.01 12.43
CA HIS A 3 5.90 4.67 12.49
C HIS A 3 6.31 3.44 11.65
N THR A 4 5.49 3.06 10.68
CA THR A 4 5.68 1.91 9.80
C THR A 4 5.54 2.32 8.35
N VAL A 5 6.21 1.59 7.45
CA VAL A 5 6.10 1.74 6.01
C VAL A 5 5.42 0.50 5.43
N PHE A 6 4.32 0.70 4.72
CA PHE A 6 3.71 -0.34 3.93
C PHE A 6 4.33 -0.34 2.53
N TRP A 7 5.24 -1.28 2.27
CA TRP A 7 5.98 -1.34 1.01
C TRP A 7 5.10 -1.57 -0.21
N VAL A 8 3.94 -2.18 -0.03
CA VAL A 8 2.96 -2.37 -1.10
C VAL A 8 2.45 -1.05 -1.67
N ASN A 9 2.45 0.03 -0.89
CA ASN A 9 2.08 1.38 -1.34
C ASN A 9 3.14 2.02 -2.26
N LEU A 10 4.33 1.41 -2.36
CA LEU A 10 5.44 1.85 -3.19
C LEU A 10 5.86 0.74 -4.18
N PRO A 11 4.93 0.23 -5.02
CA PRO A 11 5.20 -0.92 -5.87
C PRO A 11 6.32 -0.63 -6.86
N ASP A 12 7.28 -1.55 -6.90
CA ASP A 12 8.47 -1.48 -7.76
C ASP A 12 9.31 -0.19 -7.64
N PHE A 13 9.20 0.53 -6.53
CA PHE A 13 10.01 1.74 -6.31
C PHE A 13 11.51 1.43 -6.31
N ALA A 14 11.89 0.24 -5.80
CA ALA A 14 13.27 -0.23 -5.80
C ALA A 14 13.91 -0.24 -7.19
N SER A 15 13.16 -0.45 -8.26
CA SER A 15 13.65 -0.37 -9.64
C SER A 15 14.12 1.04 -10.06
N SER A 16 13.79 2.08 -9.29
CA SER A 16 14.26 3.47 -9.48
C SER A 16 15.35 3.87 -8.49
N VAL A 17 15.70 2.99 -7.56
CA VAL A 17 16.70 3.26 -6.51
C VAL A 17 18.09 2.83 -7.00
N LYS A 18 19.05 3.72 -6.88
CA LYS A 18 20.47 3.46 -7.19
C LYS A 18 21.22 2.96 -5.98
N ASP A 19 20.94 3.56 -4.82
CA ASP A 19 21.61 3.24 -3.57
C ASP A 19 20.60 3.18 -2.42
N MET A 20 20.80 2.25 -1.49
CA MET A 20 19.99 2.08 -0.32
C MET A 20 20.88 1.88 0.90
N GLN A 21 20.73 2.76 1.88
CA GLN A 21 21.43 2.67 3.14
C GLN A 21 20.44 2.34 4.26
N VAL A 22 20.70 1.27 4.99
CA VAL A 22 19.92 0.86 6.16
C VAL A 22 20.75 1.13 7.42
N GLN A 23 20.23 1.96 8.29
CA GLN A 23 20.80 2.24 9.60
C GLN A 23 19.90 1.65 10.68
N ARG A 24 20.44 0.76 11.50
CA ARG A 24 19.76 0.15 12.65
C ARG A 24 19.87 1.03 13.87
N GLY A 25 18.81 1.02 14.68
CA GLY A 25 18.75 1.78 15.93
C GLY A 25 18.46 3.25 15.70
N ALA A 26 18.55 4.03 16.78
CA ALA A 26 18.41 5.47 16.71
C ALA A 26 19.52 6.07 15.87
N GLY A 27 19.13 6.68 14.76
CA GLY A 27 20.05 7.36 13.87
C GLY A 27 20.51 8.70 14.41
N THR A 28 21.25 9.44 13.56
CA THR A 28 21.56 10.85 13.84
C THR A 28 20.29 11.69 13.81
N SER A 29 20.30 12.86 14.45
CA SER A 29 19.16 13.80 14.48
C SER A 29 18.68 14.24 13.09
N THR A 30 19.49 14.06 12.06
CA THR A 30 19.16 14.38 10.67
C THR A 30 18.09 13.45 10.06
N ASN A 31 17.86 12.27 10.64
CA ASN A 31 16.89 11.28 10.15
C ASN A 31 15.45 11.52 10.64
N GLY A 32 15.24 12.58 11.45
CA GLY A 32 13.93 12.97 11.97
C GLY A 32 13.47 12.20 13.21
N ALA A 33 12.38 12.64 13.81
CA ALA A 33 11.88 12.16 15.10
C ALA A 33 11.39 10.70 15.08
N GLY A 34 11.01 10.17 13.90
CA GLY A 34 10.56 8.78 13.74
C GLY A 34 11.67 7.74 13.65
N ALA A 35 12.93 8.14 13.54
CA ALA A 35 14.06 7.26 13.26
C ALA A 35 14.69 6.66 14.55
N PHE A 36 13.90 6.12 15.45
CA PHE A 36 14.39 5.53 16.70
C PHE A 36 14.63 4.00 16.62
N GLY A 37 13.97 3.32 15.71
CA GLY A 37 14.15 1.86 15.51
C GLY A 37 15.10 1.52 14.38
N ALA A 38 14.92 2.17 13.24
CA ALA A 38 15.78 2.10 12.07
C ALA A 38 15.48 3.25 11.12
N SER A 39 16.39 3.55 10.20
CA SER A 39 16.13 4.40 9.04
C SER A 39 16.62 3.74 7.76
N ILE A 40 15.88 3.96 6.68
CA ILE A 40 16.23 3.51 5.33
C ILE A 40 16.31 4.75 4.45
N ASN A 41 17.52 5.07 4.01
CA ASN A 41 17.76 6.15 3.06
C ASN A 41 17.87 5.55 1.66
N MET A 42 17.03 6.01 0.74
CA MET A 42 17.03 5.58 -0.65
C MET A 42 17.36 6.75 -1.55
N GLN A 43 18.35 6.55 -2.41
CA GLN A 43 18.72 7.53 -3.41
C GLN A 43 18.27 7.01 -4.77
N THR A 44 17.47 7.80 -5.47
CA THR A 44 17.13 7.52 -6.87
C THR A 44 18.36 7.78 -7.76
N GLY A 45 18.37 7.14 -8.94
CA GLY A 45 19.51 7.28 -9.84
C GLY A 45 19.78 8.72 -10.25
N ASP A 46 21.05 9.02 -10.48
CA ASP A 46 21.45 10.23 -11.21
C ASP A 46 21.03 10.05 -12.68
N PHE A 47 20.95 11.15 -13.41
CA PHE A 47 20.65 11.10 -14.82
C PHE A 47 21.70 10.28 -15.60
N SER A 48 21.26 9.60 -16.67
CA SER A 48 22.16 8.97 -17.62
C SER A 48 22.80 10.02 -18.54
N MET A 49 24.09 9.88 -18.84
CA MET A 49 24.76 10.73 -19.82
C MET A 49 24.26 10.47 -21.24
N LYS A 50 23.79 9.26 -21.54
CA LYS A 50 23.33 8.84 -22.87
C LYS A 50 21.85 8.46 -22.81
N PRO A 51 21.11 8.68 -23.92
CA PRO A 51 19.75 8.20 -24.00
C PRO A 51 19.71 6.67 -23.89
N TYR A 52 18.69 6.16 -23.25
CA TYR A 52 18.47 4.72 -23.07
C TYR A 52 17.00 4.35 -23.08
N ALA A 53 16.73 3.10 -23.43
CA ALA A 53 15.47 2.42 -23.21
C ALA A 53 15.78 1.01 -22.72
N GLU A 54 15.05 0.58 -21.67
CA GLU A 54 15.24 -0.70 -21.01
C GLU A 54 13.86 -1.35 -20.80
N PHE A 55 13.77 -2.63 -21.12
CA PHE A 55 12.62 -3.46 -20.80
C PHE A 55 13.06 -4.63 -19.94
N ASN A 56 12.40 -4.83 -18.81
CA ASN A 56 12.58 -5.99 -17.95
C ASN A 56 11.26 -6.71 -17.80
N GLY A 57 11.24 -7.99 -18.17
CA GLY A 57 10.11 -8.89 -18.00
C GLY A 57 10.49 -10.09 -17.15
N SER A 58 9.61 -10.52 -16.27
CA SER A 58 9.75 -11.77 -15.54
C SER A 58 8.43 -12.50 -15.44
N TYR A 59 8.51 -13.83 -15.41
CA TYR A 59 7.36 -14.71 -15.23
C TYR A 59 7.70 -15.81 -14.22
N GLY A 60 6.75 -16.17 -13.38
CA GLY A 60 6.94 -17.14 -12.30
C GLY A 60 5.68 -17.96 -12.00
N SER A 61 5.73 -18.76 -10.93
CA SER A 61 4.60 -19.55 -10.45
C SER A 61 3.40 -18.67 -10.09
N PHE A 62 2.21 -19.25 -10.10
CA PHE A 62 0.94 -18.59 -9.76
C PHE A 62 0.61 -17.39 -10.67
N HIS A 63 0.90 -17.53 -11.97
CA HIS A 63 0.78 -16.46 -12.97
C HIS A 63 1.48 -15.15 -12.54
N THR A 64 2.53 -15.27 -11.71
CA THR A 64 3.31 -14.10 -11.32
C THR A 64 4.03 -13.54 -12.54
N HIS A 65 3.80 -12.27 -12.84
CA HIS A 65 4.54 -11.57 -13.87
C HIS A 65 4.85 -10.14 -13.45
N LYS A 66 5.93 -9.62 -13.98
CA LYS A 66 6.37 -8.25 -13.80
C LYS A 66 6.89 -7.74 -15.14
N GLU A 67 6.42 -6.58 -15.54
CA GLU A 67 6.92 -5.82 -16.69
C GLU A 67 7.35 -4.43 -16.22
N THR A 68 8.55 -4.03 -16.60
CA THR A 68 9.10 -2.71 -16.30
C THR A 68 9.73 -2.12 -17.54
N VAL A 69 9.31 -0.92 -17.89
CA VAL A 69 9.91 -0.12 -18.97
C VAL A 69 10.56 1.10 -18.32
N LYS A 70 11.81 1.36 -18.70
CA LYS A 70 12.54 2.57 -18.33
C LYS A 70 13.05 3.26 -19.58
N VAL A 71 12.97 4.58 -19.62
CA VAL A 71 13.51 5.42 -20.67
C VAL A 71 14.17 6.64 -20.09
N GLY A 72 15.24 7.10 -20.71
CA GLY A 72 15.91 8.33 -20.32
C GLY A 72 16.41 9.06 -21.56
N THR A 73 16.37 10.38 -21.53
CA THR A 73 16.83 11.23 -22.63
C THR A 73 18.34 11.32 -22.74
N GLY A 74 19.06 10.92 -21.68
CA GLY A 74 20.44 11.34 -21.51
C GLY A 74 20.53 12.85 -21.26
N LEU A 75 21.73 13.37 -21.33
CA LEU A 75 22.01 14.76 -21.07
C LEU A 75 21.72 15.61 -22.32
N ILE A 76 20.77 16.54 -22.21
CA ILE A 76 20.40 17.49 -23.26
C ILE A 76 21.06 18.83 -22.98
N ASN A 77 21.79 19.36 -23.97
CA ASN A 77 22.48 20.65 -23.91
C ASN A 77 23.35 20.81 -22.65
N ASN A 78 23.91 19.72 -22.12
CA ASN A 78 24.72 19.67 -20.91
C ASN A 78 24.04 20.15 -19.62
N HIS A 79 22.71 20.31 -19.59
CA HIS A 79 21.98 20.87 -18.44
C HIS A 79 20.74 20.08 -18.06
N TRP A 80 20.05 19.43 -19.00
CA TRP A 80 18.76 18.81 -18.75
C TRP A 80 18.79 17.30 -18.92
N SER A 81 18.10 16.59 -18.05
CA SER A 81 17.80 15.19 -18.29
C SER A 81 16.38 14.85 -17.80
N PHE A 82 15.78 13.84 -18.44
CA PHE A 82 14.47 13.32 -18.09
C PHE A 82 14.54 11.81 -18.09
N ASP A 83 13.97 11.21 -17.05
CA ASP A 83 13.88 9.77 -16.88
C ASP A 83 12.45 9.38 -16.53
N ALA A 84 12.01 8.25 -17.06
CA ALA A 84 10.70 7.70 -16.79
C ALA A 84 10.76 6.18 -16.60
N ARG A 85 9.92 5.66 -15.72
CA ARG A 85 9.68 4.24 -15.52
C ARG A 85 8.18 3.97 -15.40
N LEU A 86 7.72 2.91 -16.04
CA LEU A 86 6.41 2.31 -15.85
C LEU A 86 6.59 0.87 -15.41
N SER A 87 5.82 0.40 -14.45
CA SER A 87 5.86 -0.99 -13.98
C SER A 87 4.48 -1.53 -13.71
N ASN A 88 4.31 -2.81 -14.05
CA ASN A 88 3.16 -3.63 -13.69
C ASN A 88 3.65 -4.90 -13.01
N ILE A 89 3.00 -5.31 -11.93
CA ILE A 89 3.23 -6.58 -11.23
C ILE A 89 1.87 -7.21 -10.98
N SER A 90 1.72 -8.48 -11.31
CA SER A 90 0.50 -9.23 -11.04
C SER A 90 0.81 -10.67 -10.63
N THR A 91 -0.02 -11.24 -9.77
CA THR A 91 0.06 -12.65 -9.35
C THR A 91 -1.29 -13.11 -8.79
N ASP A 92 -1.60 -14.40 -8.94
CA ASP A 92 -2.72 -15.01 -8.22
C ASP A 92 -2.36 -15.36 -6.78
N GLY A 93 -1.05 -15.40 -6.44
CA GLY A 93 -0.54 -15.77 -5.12
C GLY A 93 -0.53 -17.26 -4.85
N TYR A 94 0.33 -17.69 -3.91
CA TYR A 94 0.35 -19.08 -3.44
C TYR A 94 -0.88 -19.43 -2.60
N ILE A 95 -1.30 -18.51 -1.73
CA ILE A 95 -2.48 -18.68 -0.87
C ILE A 95 -3.74 -18.48 -1.72
N ASP A 96 -4.79 -19.24 -1.44
CA ASP A 96 -6.03 -19.17 -2.20
C ASP A 96 -6.64 -17.76 -2.16
N ARG A 97 -7.06 -17.26 -3.33
CA ARG A 97 -7.59 -15.91 -3.54
C ARG A 97 -6.62 -14.75 -3.25
N ALA A 98 -5.35 -15.00 -2.89
CA ALA A 98 -4.38 -13.97 -2.53
C ALA A 98 -3.82 -13.24 -3.76
N SER A 99 -4.69 -12.80 -4.66
CA SER A 99 -4.29 -12.07 -5.87
C SER A 99 -3.74 -10.68 -5.55
N VAL A 100 -2.75 -10.26 -6.34
CA VAL A 100 -2.10 -8.96 -6.22
C VAL A 100 -2.01 -8.32 -7.61
N GLY A 101 -2.43 -7.07 -7.72
CA GLY A 101 -2.22 -6.23 -8.90
C GLY A 101 -1.61 -4.90 -8.48
N LEU A 102 -0.42 -4.61 -8.98
CA LEU A 102 0.35 -3.41 -8.65
C LEU A 102 0.75 -2.69 -9.92
N ASN A 103 0.47 -1.39 -9.98
CA ASN A 103 0.90 -0.53 -11.07
C ASN A 103 1.66 0.65 -10.50
N SER A 104 2.73 1.07 -11.15
CA SER A 104 3.47 2.24 -10.71
C SER A 104 4.12 2.99 -11.87
N TYR A 105 4.34 4.28 -11.63
CA TYR A 105 5.21 5.08 -12.47
C TYR A 105 6.24 5.84 -11.63
N TYR A 106 7.31 6.23 -12.27
CA TYR A 106 8.31 7.15 -11.77
C TYR A 106 8.72 8.09 -12.91
N LEU A 107 8.72 9.39 -12.65
CA LEU A 107 9.18 10.43 -13.57
C LEU A 107 10.14 11.35 -12.84
N GLN A 108 11.26 11.66 -13.47
CA GLN A 108 12.26 12.58 -12.97
C GLN A 108 12.62 13.56 -14.07
N GLY A 109 12.67 14.84 -13.73
CA GLY A 109 13.28 15.87 -14.56
C GLY A 109 14.35 16.58 -13.75
N GLU A 110 15.50 16.81 -14.33
CA GLU A 110 16.63 17.46 -13.66
C GLU A 110 17.26 18.54 -14.54
N TYR A 111 17.55 19.65 -13.91
CA TYR A 111 18.38 20.72 -14.45
C TYR A 111 19.60 20.86 -13.57
N TYR A 112 20.76 21.02 -14.16
CA TYR A 112 21.97 21.38 -13.43
C TYR A 112 22.91 22.26 -14.24
N ASN A 113 23.71 23.04 -13.53
CA ASN A 113 24.88 23.74 -14.01
C ASN A 113 25.96 23.71 -12.92
N ASP A 114 27.06 24.43 -13.09
CA ASP A 114 28.20 24.39 -12.17
C ASP A 114 27.86 24.70 -10.72
N ASN A 115 26.81 25.50 -10.46
CA ASN A 115 26.47 25.97 -9.13
C ASN A 115 25.09 25.52 -8.65
N THR A 116 24.21 25.09 -9.56
CA THR A 116 22.80 24.87 -9.24
C THR A 116 22.32 23.53 -9.77
N SER A 117 21.60 22.77 -8.95
CA SER A 117 20.79 21.67 -9.43
C SER A 117 19.35 21.80 -8.95
N VAL A 118 18.42 21.48 -9.84
CA VAL A 118 16.98 21.40 -9.55
C VAL A 118 16.49 20.05 -10.05
N LYS A 119 15.91 19.26 -9.15
CA LYS A 119 15.34 17.96 -9.49
C LYS A 119 13.87 17.93 -9.10
N LEU A 120 13.01 17.61 -10.06
CA LEU A 120 11.61 17.34 -9.87
C LEU A 120 11.38 15.83 -10.02
N ILE A 121 10.77 15.21 -9.02
CA ILE A 121 10.44 13.79 -9.00
C ILE A 121 8.95 13.64 -8.74
N THR A 122 8.28 12.80 -9.52
CA THR A 122 6.95 12.32 -9.20
C THR A 122 6.88 10.81 -9.42
N PHE A 123 6.27 10.13 -8.47
CA PHE A 123 6.02 8.70 -8.57
C PHE A 123 4.72 8.35 -7.89
N ALA A 124 4.07 7.33 -8.40
CA ALA A 124 2.85 6.81 -7.81
C ALA A 124 2.82 5.29 -7.85
N GLY A 125 2.10 4.74 -6.90
CA GLY A 125 1.71 3.35 -6.84
C GLY A 125 0.20 3.22 -6.69
N LYS A 126 -0.36 2.24 -7.39
CA LYS A 126 -1.73 1.77 -7.22
C LYS A 126 -1.70 0.29 -6.95
N GLU A 127 -2.36 -0.13 -5.88
CA GLU A 127 -2.50 -1.52 -5.51
C GLU A 127 -3.96 -1.96 -5.47
N ARG A 128 -4.18 -3.22 -5.78
CA ARG A 128 -5.36 -3.99 -5.44
C ARG A 128 -4.91 -5.37 -5.02
N THR A 129 -5.14 -5.71 -3.75
CA THR A 129 -4.75 -6.99 -3.18
C THR A 129 -5.96 -7.65 -2.52
N TYR A 130 -6.13 -8.96 -2.71
CA TYR A 130 -7.09 -9.72 -1.94
C TYR A 130 -6.54 -9.97 -0.53
N HIS A 131 -7.40 -9.92 0.49
CA HIS A 131 -6.96 -10.14 1.86
C HIS A 131 -6.45 -11.56 2.09
N ALA A 132 -5.25 -11.69 2.59
CA ALA A 132 -4.67 -12.94 3.09
C ALA A 132 -4.00 -12.67 4.44
N TRP A 133 -4.70 -11.95 5.33
CA TRP A 133 -4.17 -11.44 6.59
C TRP A 133 -4.25 -12.45 7.73
N ASN A 134 -5.12 -13.46 7.60
CA ASN A 134 -5.29 -14.47 8.61
C ASN A 134 -4.25 -15.59 8.43
N TYR A 135 -3.72 -16.04 9.54
CA TYR A 135 -2.87 -17.21 9.56
C TYR A 135 -3.78 -18.47 9.64
N ALA A 136 -3.54 -19.44 8.78
CA ALA A 136 -4.18 -20.73 8.90
C ALA A 136 -3.56 -21.52 10.06
N SER A 137 -4.40 -22.07 10.93
CA SER A 137 -3.99 -23.00 11.97
C SER A 137 -3.50 -24.32 11.38
N LYS A 138 -2.81 -25.14 12.17
CA LYS A 138 -2.40 -26.48 11.73
C LYS A 138 -3.63 -27.33 11.36
N GLU A 139 -4.70 -27.25 12.15
CA GLU A 139 -5.96 -27.98 11.90
C GLU A 139 -6.61 -27.55 10.57
N GLU A 140 -6.69 -26.24 10.30
CA GLU A 140 -7.21 -25.71 9.03
C GLU A 140 -6.34 -26.15 7.84
N MET A 141 -5.01 -26.15 7.98
CA MET A 141 -4.11 -26.60 6.92
C MET A 141 -4.22 -28.12 6.66
N GLU A 142 -4.44 -28.92 7.68
CA GLU A 142 -4.68 -30.38 7.55
C GLU A 142 -6.02 -30.65 6.87
N ARG A 143 -7.05 -29.84 7.14
CA ARG A 143 -8.41 -30.00 6.59
C ARG A 143 -8.56 -29.42 5.19
N TYR A 144 -8.15 -28.18 5.00
CA TYR A 144 -8.40 -27.41 3.78
C TYR A 144 -7.18 -27.26 2.87
N GLY A 145 -6.02 -27.78 3.33
CA GLY A 145 -4.76 -27.66 2.59
C GLY A 145 -3.94 -26.42 2.96
N ARG A 146 -2.66 -26.45 2.56
CA ARG A 146 -1.67 -25.41 2.89
C ARG A 146 -1.95 -24.05 2.27
N ARG A 147 -2.84 -23.99 1.30
CA ARG A 147 -3.19 -22.76 0.59
C ARG A 147 -4.42 -22.09 1.18
N TYR A 148 -5.04 -22.67 2.18
CA TYR A 148 -6.27 -22.17 2.76
C TYR A 148 -6.14 -20.72 3.23
N ASN A 149 -7.15 -19.92 2.90
CA ASN A 149 -7.32 -18.54 3.31
C ASN A 149 -8.73 -18.33 3.85
N SER A 150 -8.87 -18.05 5.13
CA SER A 150 -10.16 -17.79 5.76
C SER A 150 -10.71 -16.38 5.51
N CYS A 151 -9.90 -15.47 4.95
CA CYS A 151 -10.39 -14.13 4.63
C CYS A 151 -11.52 -14.19 3.61
N GLY A 152 -12.56 -13.41 3.85
CA GLY A 152 -13.73 -13.35 2.99
C GLY A 152 -14.73 -14.48 3.16
N PHE A 153 -14.56 -15.40 4.12
CA PHE A 153 -15.55 -16.44 4.38
C PHE A 153 -16.93 -15.81 4.62
N MET A 154 -17.96 -16.32 3.91
CA MET A 154 -19.33 -15.84 3.98
C MET A 154 -20.22 -16.85 4.68
N TYR A 155 -20.29 -18.04 4.13
CA TYR A 155 -21.12 -19.14 4.60
C TYR A 155 -20.60 -20.48 4.05
N ALA A 156 -21.10 -21.56 4.62
CA ALA A 156 -20.91 -22.90 4.06
C ALA A 156 -22.25 -23.49 3.65
N THR A 157 -22.22 -24.44 2.73
CA THR A 157 -23.39 -25.25 2.35
C THR A 157 -23.10 -26.70 2.62
N ASP A 158 -24.14 -27.47 2.98
CA ASP A 158 -24.07 -28.93 2.96
C ASP A 158 -24.26 -29.46 1.52
N ARG A 159 -24.24 -30.78 1.39
CA ARG A 159 -24.44 -31.47 0.11
C ARG A 159 -25.82 -31.20 -0.53
N ASP A 160 -26.82 -30.90 0.28
CA ASP A 160 -28.19 -30.66 -0.16
C ASP A 160 -28.48 -29.17 -0.40
N GLY A 161 -27.46 -28.31 -0.15
CA GLY A 161 -27.54 -26.87 -0.42
C GLY A 161 -28.08 -26.03 0.75
N HIS A 162 -28.28 -26.59 1.94
CA HIS A 162 -28.63 -25.79 3.11
C HIS A 162 -27.47 -24.91 3.53
N VAL A 163 -27.77 -23.69 3.95
CA VAL A 163 -26.79 -22.66 4.27
C VAL A 163 -26.50 -22.59 5.77
N TYR A 164 -25.22 -22.53 6.12
CA TYR A 164 -24.71 -22.43 7.48
C TYR A 164 -23.78 -21.23 7.61
N SER A 165 -23.89 -20.47 8.71
CA SER A 165 -23.02 -19.33 9.00
C SER A 165 -21.60 -19.72 9.42
N LYS A 166 -21.33 -21.00 9.66
CA LYS A 166 -20.05 -21.57 10.07
C LYS A 166 -19.67 -22.73 9.18
N GLU A 167 -18.39 -23.07 9.17
CA GLU A 167 -17.81 -24.19 8.44
C GLU A 167 -18.25 -25.58 8.97
N TYR A 168 -18.87 -25.58 10.15
CA TYR A 168 -19.31 -26.79 10.84
C TYR A 168 -20.64 -26.56 11.59
N TYR A 169 -21.35 -27.63 11.84
CA TYR A 169 -22.41 -27.69 12.85
C TYR A 169 -21.97 -28.54 14.05
N LYS A 170 -22.68 -28.45 15.14
CA LYS A 170 -22.50 -29.33 16.30
C LYS A 170 -23.70 -30.25 16.43
N ASP A 171 -23.45 -31.53 16.71
CA ASP A 171 -24.48 -32.47 17.07
C ASP A 171 -24.97 -32.32 18.53
N ASP A 172 -25.90 -33.16 18.94
CA ASP A 172 -26.48 -33.11 20.30
C ASP A 172 -25.44 -33.40 21.40
N ASN A 173 -24.33 -34.06 21.07
CA ASN A 173 -23.21 -34.34 21.97
C ASN A 173 -22.17 -33.18 22.00
N GLY A 174 -22.34 -32.17 21.15
CA GLY A 174 -21.42 -31.05 21.01
C GLY A 174 -20.23 -31.33 20.12
N GLU A 175 -20.19 -32.48 19.41
CA GLU A 175 -19.13 -32.80 18.43
C GLU A 175 -19.29 -31.97 17.17
N LYS A 176 -18.17 -31.52 16.62
CA LYS A 176 -18.13 -30.71 15.40
C LYS A 176 -18.12 -31.59 14.16
N HIS A 177 -19.07 -31.36 13.28
CA HIS A 177 -19.18 -31.97 11.96
C HIS A 177 -18.90 -30.90 10.90
N TYR A 178 -17.79 -31.03 10.21
CA TYR A 178 -17.39 -30.06 9.19
C TYR A 178 -18.10 -30.34 7.87
N LEU A 179 -18.73 -29.32 7.32
CA LEU A 179 -19.58 -29.46 6.13
C LEU A 179 -18.82 -29.96 4.91
N THR A 180 -17.54 -29.59 4.78
CA THR A 180 -16.69 -30.09 3.68
C THR A 180 -16.39 -31.58 3.75
N ASP A 181 -16.37 -32.18 4.95
CA ASP A 181 -16.18 -33.61 5.13
C ASP A 181 -17.42 -34.42 4.67
N GLU A 182 -18.58 -33.75 4.63
CA GLU A 182 -19.88 -34.34 4.23
C GLU A 182 -20.27 -33.94 2.78
N GLY A 183 -19.32 -33.43 2.00
CA GLY A 183 -19.54 -33.05 0.60
C GLY A 183 -20.13 -31.69 0.40
N GLY A 184 -20.12 -30.86 1.43
CA GLY A 184 -20.50 -29.45 1.36
C GLY A 184 -19.33 -28.56 0.86
N ALA A 185 -19.59 -27.25 0.78
CA ALA A 185 -18.67 -26.27 0.24
C ALA A 185 -18.58 -24.99 1.10
N LEU A 186 -17.43 -24.36 1.09
CA LEU A 186 -17.21 -23.03 1.67
C LEU A 186 -17.36 -21.96 0.60
N HIS A 187 -18.03 -20.86 0.94
CA HIS A 187 -18.26 -19.75 0.03
C HIS A 187 -17.59 -18.47 0.56
N PHE A 188 -16.92 -17.76 -0.35
CA PHE A 188 -16.10 -16.61 -0.02
C PHE A 188 -16.51 -15.39 -0.84
N TYR A 189 -16.29 -14.21 -0.27
CA TYR A 189 -16.55 -12.94 -0.92
C TYR A 189 -15.41 -12.57 -1.85
N ASP A 190 -15.70 -12.36 -3.14
CA ASP A 190 -14.69 -12.14 -4.18
C ASP A 190 -14.00 -10.78 -4.07
N ASP A 191 -14.67 -9.77 -3.51
CA ASP A 191 -14.13 -8.42 -3.36
C ASP A 191 -13.59 -8.12 -1.95
N GLN A 192 -13.11 -9.14 -1.24
CA GLN A 192 -12.40 -8.97 0.04
C GLN A 192 -11.01 -8.37 -0.22
N THR A 193 -10.97 -7.09 -0.58
CA THR A 193 -9.78 -6.47 -1.16
C THR A 193 -9.35 -5.19 -0.47
N ASP A 194 -8.05 -4.94 -0.51
CA ASP A 194 -7.42 -3.66 -0.22
C ASP A 194 -7.11 -2.94 -1.54
N ASN A 195 -7.42 -1.67 -1.60
CA ASN A 195 -7.23 -0.82 -2.77
C ASN A 195 -6.65 0.51 -2.29
N TYR A 196 -5.45 0.83 -2.73
CA TYR A 196 -4.80 2.07 -2.33
C TYR A 196 -4.03 2.69 -3.48
N THR A 197 -4.03 4.01 -3.53
CA THR A 197 -3.25 4.80 -4.47
C THR A 197 -2.45 5.82 -3.70
N GLN A 198 -1.14 5.85 -3.92
CA GLN A 198 -0.26 6.86 -3.35
C GLN A 198 0.48 7.61 -4.46
N LYS A 199 0.42 8.94 -4.43
CA LYS A 199 1.11 9.83 -5.34
C LYS A 199 2.09 10.71 -4.56
N ASN A 200 3.32 10.78 -5.05
CA ASN A 200 4.41 11.51 -4.41
C ASN A 200 4.98 12.54 -5.38
N TYR A 201 5.27 13.72 -4.87
CA TYR A 201 5.87 14.84 -5.60
C TYR A 201 7.00 15.39 -4.76
N GLN A 202 8.16 15.59 -5.35
CA GLN A 202 9.33 16.13 -4.67
C GLN A 202 10.02 17.16 -5.57
N LEU A 203 10.39 18.27 -4.98
CA LEU A 203 11.25 19.28 -5.60
C LEU A 203 12.51 19.40 -4.74
N LEU A 204 13.66 19.09 -5.33
CA LEU A 204 14.94 19.23 -4.68
C LEU A 204 15.72 20.34 -5.37
N PHE A 205 16.18 21.30 -4.59
CA PHE A 205 16.99 22.43 -5.04
C PHE A 205 18.31 22.43 -4.27
N ASN A 206 19.40 22.54 -4.99
CA ASN A 206 20.74 22.75 -4.44
C ASN A 206 21.40 23.92 -5.12
N HIS A 207 22.06 24.78 -4.35
CA HIS A 207 22.81 25.92 -4.90
C HIS A 207 24.07 26.20 -4.10
N ASN A 208 25.18 26.32 -4.81
CA ASN A 208 26.46 26.77 -4.27
C ASN A 208 26.61 28.28 -4.54
N PHE A 209 26.44 29.12 -3.53
CA PHE A 209 26.67 30.56 -3.65
C PHE A 209 28.15 30.89 -3.87
N THR A 210 29.00 30.10 -3.20
CA THR A 210 30.46 30.15 -3.33
C THR A 210 31.01 28.73 -3.13
N SER A 211 32.31 28.54 -3.23
CA SER A 211 32.98 27.27 -2.88
C SER A 211 32.80 26.88 -1.41
N GLN A 212 32.37 27.79 -0.56
CA GLN A 212 32.19 27.61 0.88
C GLN A 212 30.74 27.48 1.31
N TRP A 213 29.81 28.18 0.65
CA TRP A 213 28.41 28.24 1.03
C TRP A 213 27.53 27.43 0.09
N ASN A 214 26.77 26.51 0.69
CA ASN A 214 25.79 25.67 -0.02
C ASN A 214 24.41 25.80 0.64
N LEU A 215 23.37 25.85 -0.18
CA LEU A 215 21.95 25.78 0.22
C LEU A 215 21.30 24.56 -0.40
N ASN A 216 20.59 23.79 0.43
CA ASN A 216 19.69 22.72 -0.01
C ASN A 216 18.26 23.04 0.45
N ILE A 217 17.30 22.84 -0.44
CA ILE A 217 15.87 22.89 -0.16
C ILE A 217 15.23 21.65 -0.75
N GLY A 218 14.42 20.95 0.05
CA GLY A 218 13.57 19.86 -0.39
C GLY A 218 12.12 20.16 -0.05
N LEU A 219 11.25 20.15 -1.06
CA LEU A 219 9.80 20.20 -0.85
C LEU A 219 9.23 18.83 -1.20
N HIS A 220 8.24 18.39 -0.44
CA HIS A 220 7.56 17.13 -0.71
C HIS A 220 6.05 17.25 -0.47
N TYR A 221 5.30 16.49 -1.26
CA TYR A 221 3.87 16.34 -1.11
C TYR A 221 3.49 14.91 -1.47
N THR A 222 2.78 14.24 -0.58
CA THR A 222 2.25 12.89 -0.79
C THR A 222 0.75 12.94 -0.61
N LYS A 223 0.02 12.39 -1.58
CA LYS A 223 -1.43 12.17 -1.51
C LYS A 223 -1.69 10.69 -1.50
N GLY A 224 -2.44 10.21 -0.52
CA GLY A 224 -2.89 8.83 -0.41
C GLY A 224 -4.40 8.76 -0.36
N ASP A 225 -4.99 7.89 -1.16
CA ASP A 225 -6.42 7.58 -1.11
C ASP A 225 -6.64 6.09 -1.33
N GLY A 226 -7.58 5.52 -0.59
CA GLY A 226 -7.88 4.12 -0.73
C GLY A 226 -8.88 3.60 0.28
N TYR A 227 -9.13 2.31 0.18
CA TYR A 227 -10.05 1.62 1.05
C TYR A 227 -9.77 0.13 1.08
N TYR A 228 -10.16 -0.52 2.15
CA TYR A 228 -10.39 -1.94 2.13
C TYR A 228 -11.87 -2.27 2.27
N GLN A 229 -12.29 -3.34 1.58
CA GLN A 229 -13.66 -3.81 1.52
C GLN A 229 -13.72 -5.23 2.04
N GLU A 230 -14.71 -5.54 2.86
CA GLU A 230 -14.83 -6.83 3.49
C GLU A 230 -16.28 -7.23 3.79
N TYR A 231 -16.55 -8.52 3.65
CA TYR A 231 -17.75 -9.14 4.19
C TYR A 231 -17.61 -9.37 5.69
N LYS A 232 -18.67 -9.13 6.43
CA LYS A 232 -18.78 -9.38 7.87
C LYS A 232 -20.08 -10.11 8.16
N GLY A 233 -19.96 -11.35 8.59
CA GLY A 233 -21.12 -12.14 9.04
C GLY A 233 -21.57 -11.78 10.46
N GLU A 234 -22.86 -11.88 10.70
CA GLU A 234 -23.53 -11.81 12.02
C GLU A 234 -23.12 -10.57 12.84
N ARG A 235 -23.22 -9.37 12.23
CA ARG A 235 -22.87 -8.11 12.90
C ARG A 235 -24.09 -7.38 13.44
N SER A 236 -23.95 -6.80 14.64
CA SER A 236 -24.94 -5.88 15.18
C SER A 236 -25.02 -4.64 14.29
N LEU A 237 -26.22 -4.31 13.83
CA LEU A 237 -26.48 -3.13 13.01
C LEU A 237 -26.14 -1.83 13.75
N ALA A 238 -26.32 -1.83 15.09
CA ALA A 238 -25.99 -0.68 15.93
C ALA A 238 -24.50 -0.29 15.89
N GLU A 239 -23.57 -1.25 15.70
CA GLU A 239 -22.14 -0.97 15.52
C GLU A 239 -21.84 -0.08 14.29
N TYR A 240 -22.78 -0.05 13.34
CA TYR A 240 -22.69 0.70 12.07
C TYR A 240 -23.65 1.90 12.04
N GLY A 241 -24.23 2.28 13.18
CA GLY A 241 -25.18 3.38 13.26
C GLY A 241 -26.52 3.10 12.56
N MET A 242 -26.84 1.84 12.28
CA MET A 242 -28.07 1.42 11.63
C MET A 242 -29.14 1.05 12.66
N SER A 243 -30.36 1.46 12.40
CA SER A 243 -31.51 0.99 13.17
C SER A 243 -31.91 -0.42 12.76
N PRO A 244 -32.46 -1.22 13.70
CA PRO A 244 -33.10 -2.48 13.35
C PRO A 244 -34.19 -2.29 12.30
N PHE A 245 -34.40 -3.28 11.43
CA PHE A 245 -35.42 -3.26 10.39
C PHE A 245 -36.31 -4.51 10.43
N GLU A 246 -37.49 -4.41 9.83
CA GLU A 246 -38.44 -5.53 9.74
C GLU A 246 -38.20 -6.37 8.48
N TYR A 247 -38.14 -7.69 8.63
CA TYR A 247 -38.07 -8.63 7.54
C TYR A 247 -38.82 -9.91 7.86
N ASN A 248 -39.76 -10.31 6.99
CA ASN A 248 -40.61 -11.50 7.15
C ASN A 248 -41.34 -11.56 8.51
N GLY A 249 -41.81 -10.40 9.02
CA GLY A 249 -42.53 -10.28 10.28
C GLY A 249 -41.64 -10.37 11.53
N GLY A 250 -40.35 -10.37 11.39
CA GLY A 250 -39.36 -10.34 12.47
C GLY A 250 -38.46 -9.10 12.43
N LYS A 251 -38.07 -8.66 13.63
CA LYS A 251 -37.13 -7.54 13.79
C LYS A 251 -35.68 -8.04 13.66
N ILE A 252 -34.92 -7.49 12.73
CA ILE A 252 -33.51 -7.80 12.48
C ILE A 252 -32.65 -6.77 13.18
N GLU A 253 -31.84 -7.20 14.12
CA GLU A 253 -30.86 -6.39 14.87
C GLU A 253 -29.40 -6.80 14.54
N VAL A 254 -29.23 -8.02 14.03
CA VAL A 254 -27.95 -8.62 13.62
C VAL A 254 -28.08 -9.11 12.19
N SER A 255 -27.11 -8.78 11.33
CA SER A 255 -27.14 -9.20 9.93
C SER A 255 -25.74 -9.34 9.36
N ASP A 256 -25.66 -10.04 8.22
CA ASP A 256 -24.48 -10.04 7.39
C ASP A 256 -24.42 -8.73 6.61
N LEU A 257 -23.21 -8.20 6.43
CA LEU A 257 -23.03 -6.96 5.70
C LEU A 257 -21.68 -6.92 4.94
N ILE A 258 -21.60 -6.05 3.94
CA ILE A 258 -20.37 -5.66 3.30
C ILE A 258 -20.07 -4.22 3.70
N ARG A 259 -18.86 -4.01 4.20
CA ARG A 259 -18.40 -2.68 4.58
C ARG A 259 -17.15 -2.28 3.83
N LYS A 260 -16.99 -0.99 3.69
CA LYS A 260 -15.77 -0.34 3.22
C LYS A 260 -15.22 0.55 4.32
N LYS A 261 -13.93 0.43 4.62
CA LYS A 261 -13.21 1.42 5.42
C LYS A 261 -12.24 2.14 4.50
N ALA A 262 -12.34 3.45 4.47
CA ALA A 262 -11.62 4.29 3.54
C ALA A 262 -10.79 5.34 4.28
N MET A 263 -9.72 5.76 3.61
CA MET A 263 -8.90 6.90 4.01
C MET A 263 -8.65 7.79 2.81
N ASP A 264 -8.59 9.08 3.08
CA ASP A 264 -8.12 10.12 2.17
C ASP A 264 -7.17 11.02 2.94
N ASN A 265 -5.89 11.00 2.61
CA ASN A 265 -4.88 11.71 3.36
C ASN A 265 -3.87 12.44 2.48
N TRP A 266 -3.22 13.44 3.04
CA TRP A 266 -2.04 14.03 2.46
C TRP A 266 -0.99 14.34 3.52
N PHE A 267 0.26 14.31 3.09
CA PHE A 267 1.42 14.69 3.88
C PHE A 267 2.32 15.58 3.03
N GLY A 268 2.65 16.74 3.53
CA GLY A 268 3.48 17.68 2.77
C GLY A 268 4.33 18.54 3.67
N GLY A 269 5.38 19.07 3.10
CA GLY A 269 6.29 19.93 3.84
C GLY A 269 7.55 20.29 3.08
N GLY A 270 8.47 20.86 3.84
CA GLY A 270 9.78 21.25 3.32
C GLY A 270 10.88 21.07 4.33
N ILE A 271 12.05 20.83 3.83
CA ILE A 271 13.31 20.79 4.57
C ILE A 271 14.28 21.79 3.93
N PHE A 272 15.16 22.36 4.73
CA PHE A 272 16.26 23.16 4.22
C PHE A 272 17.52 22.93 5.02
N SER A 273 18.65 23.14 4.40
CA SER A 273 19.93 23.25 5.09
C SER A 273 20.84 24.26 4.40
N VAL A 274 21.52 25.06 5.20
CA VAL A 274 22.60 25.95 4.78
C VAL A 274 23.89 25.43 5.39
N SER A 275 24.89 25.21 4.59
CA SER A 275 26.18 24.71 5.02
C SER A 275 27.30 25.68 4.66
N TYR A 276 28.21 25.87 5.61
CA TYR A 276 29.48 26.59 5.42
C TYR A 276 30.65 25.66 5.61
N LYS A 277 31.58 25.62 4.68
CA LYS A 277 32.76 24.77 4.74
C LYS A 277 34.01 25.56 4.39
N ALA A 278 34.89 25.72 5.37
CA ALA A 278 36.24 26.28 5.20
C ALA A 278 37.26 25.29 5.77
N ASP A 279 38.56 25.55 5.58
CA ASP A 279 39.63 24.62 5.94
C ASP A 279 39.57 24.10 7.38
N ARG A 280 39.15 24.93 8.34
CA ARG A 280 39.09 24.59 9.77
C ARG A 280 37.72 24.70 10.39
N LEU A 281 36.70 25.09 9.62
CA LEU A 281 35.33 25.29 10.14
C LEU A 281 34.31 24.67 9.20
N HIS A 282 33.56 23.72 9.74
CA HIS A 282 32.38 23.21 9.09
C HIS A 282 31.17 23.53 9.98
N ALA A 283 30.23 24.26 9.45
CA ALA A 283 28.98 24.60 10.15
C ALA A 283 27.77 24.30 9.24
N SER A 284 26.68 23.86 9.82
CA SER A 284 25.43 23.69 9.10
C SER A 284 24.24 24.09 9.98
N LEU A 285 23.27 24.71 9.38
CA LEU A 285 21.97 25.04 9.96
C LEU A 285 20.91 24.44 9.07
N GLY A 286 19.97 23.69 9.64
CA GLY A 286 18.86 23.11 8.90
C GLY A 286 17.59 23.06 9.72
N GLY A 287 16.48 22.86 9.03
CA GLY A 287 15.17 22.72 9.64
C GLY A 287 14.19 22.01 8.71
N ALA A 288 13.08 21.57 9.29
CA ALA A 288 11.98 20.94 8.57
C ALA A 288 10.64 21.40 9.13
N LEU A 289 9.67 21.54 8.25
CA LEU A 289 8.26 21.79 8.59
C LEU A 289 7.40 20.84 7.77
N ASN A 290 6.57 20.06 8.47
CA ASN A 290 5.69 19.07 7.82
C ASN A 290 4.28 19.19 8.39
N ARG A 291 3.30 18.91 7.55
CA ARG A 291 1.89 18.80 7.93
C ARG A 291 1.29 17.53 7.36
N TYR A 292 0.55 16.81 8.17
CA TYR A 292 -0.31 15.70 7.80
C TYR A 292 -1.76 16.08 8.04
N ASP A 293 -2.64 15.64 7.14
CA ASP A 293 -4.09 15.76 7.26
C ASP A 293 -4.72 14.51 6.64
N GLY A 294 -5.76 13.96 7.27
CA GLY A 294 -6.34 12.72 6.79
C GLY A 294 -7.69 12.38 7.37
N ASP A 295 -8.60 12.08 6.47
CA ASP A 295 -9.94 11.60 6.78
C ASP A 295 -9.98 10.07 6.77
N HIS A 296 -10.56 9.49 7.83
CA HIS A 296 -10.83 8.07 7.96
C HIS A 296 -12.33 7.87 8.13
N PHE A 297 -12.93 7.13 7.23
CA PHE A 297 -14.38 6.93 7.25
C PHE A 297 -14.78 5.52 6.84
N GLY A 298 -15.98 5.10 7.25
CA GLY A 298 -16.58 3.82 6.89
C GLY A 298 -17.89 3.99 6.14
N LYS A 299 -18.19 3.03 5.26
CA LYS A 299 -19.46 2.90 4.60
C LYS A 299 -19.96 1.47 4.66
N VAL A 300 -21.24 1.28 4.89
CA VAL A 300 -21.92 0.00 4.69
C VAL A 300 -22.41 -0.01 3.24
N LEU A 301 -21.99 -1.02 2.47
CA LEU A 301 -22.32 -1.13 1.05
C LEU A 301 -23.52 -2.03 0.79
N TRP A 302 -23.72 -3.00 1.66
CA TRP A 302 -24.79 -3.98 1.56
C TRP A 302 -25.10 -4.56 2.94
N VAL A 303 -26.35 -4.87 3.18
CA VAL A 303 -26.85 -5.60 4.35
C VAL A 303 -27.85 -6.64 3.87
N LYS A 304 -27.70 -7.87 4.33
CA LYS A 304 -28.57 -8.97 3.96
C LYS A 304 -30.03 -8.66 4.34
N ASN A 305 -30.94 -8.86 3.38
CA ASN A 305 -32.39 -8.62 3.51
C ASN A 305 -32.80 -7.16 3.76
N TYR A 306 -31.89 -6.21 3.71
CA TYR A 306 -32.19 -4.78 3.82
C TYR A 306 -32.48 -4.19 2.43
N ILE A 307 -33.61 -3.48 2.33
CA ILE A 307 -34.09 -2.89 1.06
C ILE A 307 -34.12 -1.35 1.08
N GLY A 308 -33.67 -0.73 2.18
CA GLY A 308 -33.55 0.72 2.29
C GLY A 308 -32.28 1.28 1.65
N GLU A 309 -32.18 2.60 1.60
CA GLU A 309 -30.95 3.28 1.17
C GLU A 309 -29.88 3.17 2.26
N LEU A 310 -28.64 2.92 1.84
CA LEU A 310 -27.45 2.89 2.70
C LEU A 310 -26.68 4.20 2.48
N ASN A 311 -26.43 4.94 3.56
CA ASN A 311 -25.69 6.20 3.53
C ASN A 311 -24.16 5.98 3.70
#